data_cacef2ee5a1c277ba253e11ef46db13f
#
_entry.id   cacef2ee5a1c277ba253e11ef46db13f
#
_cell.length_a   1.000
_cell.length_b   1.000
_cell.length_c   1.000
_cell.angle_alpha   90.00
_cell.angle_beta   90.00
_cell.angle_gamma   90.00
#
_symmetry.space_group_name_H-M   'P 1'
#
loop_
_entity.id
_entity.type
_entity.pdbx_description
1 polymer ?
#
loop_
_entity_poly.entity_id
_entity_poly.type
_entity_poly.pdbx_seq_one_letter_code
_entity_poly.pdbx_strand_id
1 'polypeptide(L)'
;SVPDNEVDALTSYNPEEMRYYIWLVQRKLSPNTLTLNLKSLNLPTGTKVFAEEVSADVYGEVVWSKEISENGQLSFELPAQSVMLLTIPACQSTPYTLTATADATIKSGSNSEKNFGKIKKMSVEMNASQINHNQVSYIKFDLSKVDNINAALLQIYGNSSDKYSYRFHVYALDNCDWNEVSLNWNNAPNLDREQMRITQVGNTAHVAGEIVVDKNASYHQLDVTKLIRKCKQKEITFVLIRELRQLGDDSDNGKSCYLDTKESNHKPILSIW
;
A
#
# COMPACT_ATOMS: atom_id res chain seq x y z
N SER A 1 11.43 -2.67 -29.73
CA SER A 1 11.98 -1.39 -30.19
C SER A 1 10.91 -0.35 -30.11
N VAL A 2 11.12 0.68 -29.33
CA VAL A 2 10.29 1.88 -29.36
C VAL A 2 10.75 2.72 -30.54
N PRO A 3 9.92 2.95 -31.54
CA PRO A 3 10.30 3.84 -32.63
C PRO A 3 10.24 5.26 -32.11
N ASP A 4 11.25 6.03 -32.40
CA ASP A 4 11.44 7.41 -32.01
C ASP A 4 11.76 7.68 -30.52
N ASN A 5 12.80 8.43 -30.29
CA ASN A 5 13.45 8.97 -29.10
C ASN A 5 12.57 9.60 -28.01
N GLU A 6 11.31 9.19 -27.86
CA GLU A 6 10.33 9.83 -26.99
C GLU A 6 10.10 9.09 -25.67
N VAL A 7 10.26 7.76 -25.70
CA VAL A 7 10.18 6.89 -24.52
C VAL A 7 11.42 6.01 -24.48
N ASP A 8 12.17 6.10 -23.41
CA ASP A 8 13.25 5.15 -23.14
C ASP A 8 12.71 3.99 -22.30
N ALA A 9 13.21 2.79 -22.58
CA ALA A 9 12.85 1.60 -21.83
C ALA A 9 14.11 0.81 -21.41
N LEU A 10 14.17 0.45 -20.14
CA LEU A 10 15.18 -0.44 -19.57
C LEU A 10 14.48 -1.63 -18.91
N THR A 11 14.95 -2.83 -19.21
CA THR A 11 14.40 -4.05 -18.59
C THR A 11 15.47 -4.77 -17.80
N SER A 12 15.08 -5.35 -16.65
CA SER A 12 15.93 -6.19 -15.82
C SER A 12 15.13 -7.34 -15.23
N TYR A 13 15.85 -8.37 -14.79
CA TYR A 13 15.29 -9.50 -14.04
C TYR A 13 16.06 -9.66 -12.74
N ASN A 14 15.35 -9.75 -11.64
CA ASN A 14 15.91 -10.06 -10.33
C ASN A 14 15.56 -11.50 -9.97
N PRO A 15 16.56 -12.44 -9.97
CA PRO A 15 16.30 -13.84 -9.67
C PRO A 15 15.97 -14.10 -8.19
N GLU A 16 16.46 -13.25 -7.28
CA GLU A 16 16.15 -13.39 -5.85
C GLU A 16 14.71 -13.03 -5.52
N GLU A 17 14.17 -12.04 -6.25
CA GLU A 17 12.78 -11.59 -6.11
C GLU A 17 11.85 -12.32 -7.07
N MET A 18 12.38 -13.06 -8.04
CA MET A 18 11.64 -13.66 -9.15
C MET A 18 10.75 -12.66 -9.87
N ARG A 19 11.32 -11.52 -10.26
CA ARG A 19 10.59 -10.42 -10.89
C ARG A 19 11.31 -9.86 -12.09
N TYR A 20 10.52 -9.46 -13.09
CA TYR A 20 10.94 -8.57 -14.15
C TYR A 20 10.61 -7.14 -13.77
N TYR A 21 11.50 -6.21 -14.08
CA TYR A 21 11.36 -4.79 -13.93
C TYR A 21 11.51 -4.12 -15.28
N ILE A 22 10.56 -3.24 -15.62
CA ILE A 22 10.61 -2.44 -16.85
C ILE A 22 10.50 -0.98 -16.44
N TRP A 23 11.58 -0.23 -16.61
CA TRP A 23 11.61 1.20 -16.43
C TRP A 23 11.25 1.87 -17.74
N LEU A 24 10.32 2.81 -17.71
CA LEU A 24 9.88 3.62 -18.83
C LEU A 24 10.08 5.09 -18.49
N VAL A 25 10.74 5.84 -19.36
CA VAL A 25 10.95 7.28 -19.18
C VAL A 25 10.27 8.01 -20.33
N GLN A 26 9.25 8.78 -20.02
CA GLN A 26 8.50 9.62 -20.97
C GLN A 26 9.01 11.05 -20.93
N ARG A 27 9.49 11.58 -22.07
CA ARG A 27 10.00 12.95 -22.16
C ARG A 27 9.03 13.93 -22.82
N LYS A 28 7.97 13.46 -23.45
CA LYS A 28 6.95 14.31 -24.08
C LYS A 28 6.16 15.12 -23.05
N LEU A 29 5.68 16.26 -23.52
CA LEU A 29 4.76 17.13 -22.77
C LEU A 29 3.29 16.66 -22.85
N SER A 30 3.03 15.55 -23.53
CA SER A 30 1.70 14.94 -23.64
C SER A 30 1.76 13.47 -23.27
N PRO A 31 0.67 12.90 -22.73
CA PRO A 31 0.56 11.46 -22.48
C PRO A 31 0.73 10.65 -23.77
N ASN A 32 1.19 9.42 -23.62
CA ASN A 32 1.39 8.49 -24.73
C ASN A 32 0.81 7.12 -24.40
N THR A 33 0.00 6.56 -25.30
CA THR A 33 -0.49 5.19 -25.15
C THR A 33 0.56 4.21 -25.64
N LEU A 34 1.01 3.33 -24.75
CA LEU A 34 1.97 2.28 -25.04
C LEU A 34 1.32 0.91 -25.05
N THR A 35 1.82 0.05 -25.93
CA THR A 35 1.52 -1.39 -25.91
C THR A 35 2.82 -2.17 -25.84
N LEU A 36 3.06 -2.84 -24.72
CA LEU A 36 4.22 -3.72 -24.54
C LEU A 36 3.89 -5.13 -25.01
N ASN A 37 4.82 -5.74 -25.75
CA ASN A 37 4.75 -7.15 -26.11
C ASN A 37 5.64 -7.95 -25.15
N LEU A 38 5.02 -8.69 -24.25
CA LEU A 38 5.65 -9.46 -23.18
C LEU A 38 5.67 -10.98 -23.48
N LYS A 39 5.32 -11.39 -24.71
CA LYS A 39 5.29 -12.80 -25.11
C LYS A 39 6.57 -13.57 -24.83
N SER A 40 7.73 -12.94 -25.03
CA SER A 40 9.04 -13.56 -24.79
C SER A 40 9.30 -13.93 -23.34
N LEU A 41 8.55 -13.37 -22.41
CA LEU A 41 8.67 -13.69 -20.98
C LEU A 41 7.93 -14.98 -20.61
N ASN A 42 7.15 -15.56 -21.52
CA ASN A 42 6.35 -16.76 -21.29
C ASN A 42 5.50 -16.72 -20.01
N LEU A 43 4.95 -15.55 -19.73
CA LEU A 43 4.10 -15.35 -18.55
C LEU A 43 2.71 -15.89 -18.81
N PRO A 44 2.02 -16.45 -17.81
CA PRO A 44 0.64 -16.86 -17.97
C PRO A 44 -0.28 -15.71 -18.29
N THR A 45 -1.36 -16.02 -18.99
CA THR A 45 -2.53 -15.15 -19.10
C THR A 45 -3.03 -14.78 -17.70
N GLY A 46 -3.36 -13.50 -17.51
CA GLY A 46 -3.82 -13.01 -16.20
C GLY A 46 -2.69 -12.68 -15.20
N THR A 47 -1.39 -12.80 -15.59
CA THR A 47 -0.30 -12.28 -14.76
C THR A 47 -0.51 -10.80 -14.52
N LYS A 48 -0.54 -10.39 -13.26
CA LYS A 48 -0.68 -8.97 -12.87
C LYS A 48 0.65 -8.24 -12.99
N VAL A 49 0.58 -7.08 -13.61
CA VAL A 49 1.66 -6.09 -13.69
C VAL A 49 1.30 -4.93 -12.81
N PHE A 50 2.22 -4.49 -11.99
CA PHE A 50 2.07 -3.33 -11.12
C PHE A 50 2.87 -2.17 -11.69
N ALA A 51 2.29 -0.98 -11.68
CA ALA A 51 2.95 0.23 -12.14
C ALA A 51 3.11 1.22 -10.98
N GLU A 52 4.35 1.61 -10.74
CA GLU A 52 4.71 2.74 -9.88
C GLU A 52 5.07 3.93 -10.76
N GLU A 53 4.66 5.12 -10.38
CA GLU A 53 4.86 6.34 -11.17
C GLU A 53 5.60 7.41 -10.38
N VAL A 54 6.47 8.14 -11.09
CA VAL A 54 7.02 9.43 -10.67
C VAL A 54 6.71 10.44 -11.76
N SER A 55 5.91 11.45 -11.44
CA SER A 55 5.53 12.55 -12.33
C SER A 55 5.42 13.86 -11.55
N ALA A 56 4.85 14.90 -12.15
CA ALA A 56 4.61 16.17 -11.45
C ALA A 56 3.64 16.01 -10.24
N ASP A 57 2.70 15.07 -10.34
CA ASP A 57 1.60 14.90 -9.38
C ASP A 57 1.73 13.62 -8.52
N VAL A 58 2.59 12.67 -8.91
CA VAL A 58 2.76 11.36 -8.28
C VAL A 58 4.22 11.09 -7.97
N TYR A 59 4.51 10.52 -6.80
CA TYR A 59 5.88 10.24 -6.37
C TYR A 59 6.06 8.82 -5.86
N GLY A 60 6.41 7.89 -6.80
CA GLY A 60 6.80 6.52 -6.45
C GLY A 60 5.68 5.66 -5.88
N GLU A 61 4.45 5.84 -6.36
CA GLU A 61 3.27 5.14 -5.88
C GLU A 61 2.77 4.14 -6.92
N VAL A 62 2.14 3.06 -6.46
CA VAL A 62 1.44 2.13 -7.35
C VAL A 62 0.17 2.81 -7.86
N VAL A 63 0.22 3.27 -9.11
CA VAL A 63 -0.89 3.99 -9.74
C VAL A 63 -1.93 3.06 -10.34
N TRP A 64 -1.54 1.85 -10.75
CA TRP A 64 -2.47 0.84 -11.24
C TRP A 64 -1.86 -0.58 -11.19
N SER A 65 -2.74 -1.58 -11.26
CA SER A 65 -2.38 -2.95 -11.64
C SER A 65 -3.25 -3.41 -12.79
N LYS A 66 -2.64 -4.08 -13.79
CA LYS A 66 -3.32 -4.62 -14.98
C LYS A 66 -2.87 -6.04 -15.25
N GLU A 67 -3.73 -6.82 -15.87
CA GLU A 67 -3.42 -8.18 -16.30
C GLU A 67 -2.85 -8.20 -17.72
N ILE A 68 -1.90 -9.10 -17.95
CA ILE A 68 -1.39 -9.38 -19.29
C ILE A 68 -2.49 -10.11 -20.06
N SER A 69 -2.79 -9.62 -21.26
CA SER A 69 -3.79 -10.24 -22.15
C SER A 69 -3.35 -11.62 -22.63
N GLU A 70 -4.29 -12.40 -23.16
CA GLU A 70 -4.03 -13.72 -23.78
C GLU A 70 -2.95 -13.67 -24.89
N ASN A 71 -2.83 -12.54 -25.55
CA ASN A 71 -1.82 -12.32 -26.59
C ASN A 71 -0.45 -11.90 -26.03
N GLY A 72 -0.26 -11.89 -24.71
CA GLY A 72 0.96 -11.45 -24.06
C GLY A 72 1.21 -9.93 -24.21
N GLN A 73 0.14 -9.15 -24.37
CA GLN A 73 0.22 -7.69 -24.52
C GLN A 73 -0.29 -6.98 -23.29
N LEU A 74 0.32 -5.83 -22.99
CA LEU A 74 -0.08 -4.91 -21.94
C LEU A 74 -0.19 -3.50 -22.52
N SER A 75 -1.40 -2.92 -22.51
CA SER A 75 -1.66 -1.56 -23.00
C SER A 75 -2.02 -0.62 -21.86
N PHE A 76 -1.41 0.56 -21.84
CA PHE A 76 -1.63 1.58 -20.82
C PHE A 76 -1.23 2.97 -21.32
N GLU A 77 -1.68 4.00 -20.64
CA GLU A 77 -1.23 5.36 -20.86
C GLU A 77 0.00 5.63 -19.98
N LEU A 78 1.04 6.19 -20.58
CA LEU A 78 2.23 6.70 -19.92
C LEU A 78 2.07 8.21 -19.81
N PRO A 79 2.01 8.79 -18.60
CA PRO A 79 1.79 10.23 -18.41
C PRO A 79 2.92 11.08 -19.01
N ALA A 80 2.62 12.32 -19.30
CA ALA A 80 3.61 13.29 -19.77
C ALA A 80 4.74 13.46 -18.75
N GLN A 81 5.99 13.58 -19.22
CA GLN A 81 7.17 13.86 -18.40
C GLN A 81 7.23 12.98 -17.12
N SER A 82 7.07 11.68 -17.30
CA SER A 82 7.00 10.72 -16.18
C SER A 82 8.05 9.62 -16.27
N VAL A 83 8.33 9.02 -15.14
CA VAL A 83 9.03 7.74 -15.02
C VAL A 83 8.06 6.72 -14.48
N MET A 84 7.95 5.58 -15.15
CA MET A 84 7.11 4.47 -14.70
C MET A 84 7.94 3.22 -14.51
N LEU A 85 7.80 2.56 -13.37
CA LEU A 85 8.35 1.25 -13.10
C LEU A 85 7.24 0.22 -13.18
N LEU A 86 7.37 -0.71 -14.11
CA LEU A 86 6.50 -1.89 -14.15
C LEU A 86 7.19 -3.05 -13.43
N THR A 87 6.50 -3.64 -12.48
CA THR A 87 6.93 -4.84 -11.75
C THR A 87 6.06 -6.01 -12.16
N ILE A 88 6.69 -7.09 -12.66
CA ILE A 88 6.02 -8.28 -13.18
C ILE A 88 6.53 -9.50 -12.44
N PRO A 89 5.70 -10.21 -11.65
CA PRO A 89 6.09 -11.48 -11.05
C PRO A 89 6.43 -12.51 -12.14
N ALA A 90 7.56 -13.17 -12.04
CA ALA A 90 7.99 -14.23 -12.97
C ALA A 90 7.34 -15.58 -12.67
N CYS A 91 6.68 -15.72 -11.53
CA CYS A 91 6.04 -16.93 -11.07
C CYS A 91 4.51 -16.87 -11.21
N GLN A 92 3.96 -18.03 -11.46
CA GLN A 92 2.62 -18.24 -11.95
C GLN A 92 1.79 -19.04 -10.94
N SER A 93 1.16 -18.35 -10.04
CA SER A 93 0.07 -18.99 -9.30
C SER A 93 -1.10 -18.03 -9.20
N THR A 94 -2.30 -18.55 -9.20
CA THR A 94 -3.46 -17.80 -8.75
C THR A 94 -3.12 -17.23 -7.39
N PRO A 95 -3.29 -15.92 -7.14
CA PRO A 95 -2.92 -15.35 -5.85
C PRO A 95 -3.73 -16.02 -4.74
N TYR A 96 -3.05 -16.41 -3.70
CA TYR A 96 -3.72 -16.78 -2.46
C TYR A 96 -4.16 -15.49 -1.77
N THR A 97 -5.46 -15.32 -1.64
CA THR A 97 -6.04 -14.09 -1.08
C THR A 97 -6.37 -14.28 0.39
N LEU A 98 -5.72 -13.51 1.24
CA LEU A 98 -6.02 -13.40 2.66
C LEU A 98 -6.88 -12.15 2.91
N THR A 99 -7.92 -12.30 3.70
CA THR A 99 -8.67 -11.16 4.27
C THR A 99 -8.17 -10.87 5.68
N ALA A 100 -8.29 -9.62 6.11
CA ALA A 100 -7.91 -9.24 7.48
C ALA A 100 -8.64 -10.12 8.52
N THR A 101 -7.89 -10.60 9.51
CA THR A 101 -8.43 -11.37 10.64
C THR A 101 -8.90 -10.48 11.78
N ALA A 102 -8.26 -9.32 11.91
CA ALA A 102 -8.62 -8.27 12.87
C ALA A 102 -8.27 -6.90 12.27
N ASP A 103 -9.08 -5.90 12.58
CA ASP A 103 -8.73 -4.50 12.35
C ASP A 103 -9.36 -3.58 13.39
N ALA A 104 -8.73 -2.46 13.64
CA ALA A 104 -9.25 -1.45 14.56
C ALA A 104 -8.65 -0.07 14.29
N THR A 105 -9.46 0.97 14.42
CA THR A 105 -8.97 2.33 14.58
C THR A 105 -8.79 2.64 16.06
N ILE A 106 -7.70 3.28 16.41
CA ILE A 106 -7.48 3.87 17.72
C ILE A 106 -7.55 5.40 17.62
N LYS A 107 -8.12 6.05 18.61
CA LYS A 107 -8.36 7.49 18.61
C LYS A 107 -7.83 8.13 19.89
N SER A 108 -7.13 9.28 19.75
CA SER A 108 -6.63 10.05 20.87
C SER A 108 -7.73 10.83 21.62
N GLY A 109 -7.34 11.58 22.65
CA GLY A 109 -8.19 12.47 23.42
C GLY A 109 -9.28 11.76 24.22
N SER A 110 -10.50 12.27 24.20
CA SER A 110 -11.65 11.70 24.95
C SER A 110 -12.07 10.30 24.51
N ASN A 111 -11.48 9.79 23.43
CA ASN A 111 -11.72 8.46 22.91
C ASN A 111 -10.56 7.48 23.15
N SER A 112 -9.52 7.90 23.89
CA SER A 112 -8.28 7.11 24.07
C SER A 112 -8.47 5.74 24.72
N GLU A 113 -9.48 5.58 25.54
CA GLU A 113 -9.81 4.31 26.19
C GLU A 113 -10.86 3.48 25.43
N LYS A 114 -11.49 4.07 24.40
CA LYS A 114 -12.54 3.40 23.64
C LYS A 114 -11.96 2.47 22.57
N ASN A 115 -12.63 1.35 22.35
CA ASN A 115 -12.33 0.42 21.27
C ASN A 115 -13.21 0.68 20.04
N PHE A 116 -12.61 0.60 18.86
CA PHE A 116 -13.27 0.79 17.56
C PHE A 116 -13.03 -0.38 16.60
N GLY A 117 -12.87 -1.59 17.11
CA GLY A 117 -12.62 -2.79 16.31
C GLY A 117 -13.84 -3.40 15.63
N LYS A 118 -15.05 -2.83 15.79
CA LYS A 118 -16.28 -3.34 15.17
C LYS A 118 -16.98 -2.34 14.26
N ILE A 119 -16.31 -1.29 13.91
CA ILE A 119 -16.85 -0.26 13.00
C ILE A 119 -16.60 -0.65 11.54
N LYS A 120 -17.47 -0.20 10.63
CA LYS A 120 -17.35 -0.51 9.19
C LYS A 120 -16.32 0.34 8.44
N LYS A 121 -15.82 1.41 9.05
CA LYS A 121 -14.84 2.32 8.45
C LYS A 121 -13.72 2.59 9.44
N MET A 122 -12.52 2.20 9.08
CA MET A 122 -11.31 2.71 9.73
C MET A 122 -11.05 4.15 9.31
N SER A 123 -10.27 4.86 10.10
CA SER A 123 -9.82 6.20 9.75
C SER A 123 -8.35 6.42 10.11
N VAL A 124 -7.68 7.19 9.27
CA VAL A 124 -6.31 7.65 9.48
C VAL A 124 -6.33 9.17 9.43
N GLU A 125 -5.99 9.79 10.54
CA GLU A 125 -6.04 11.26 10.69
C GLU A 125 -4.87 11.72 11.55
N MET A 126 -4.28 12.83 11.18
CA MET A 126 -3.29 13.52 11.98
C MET A 126 -3.72 14.99 12.13
N ASN A 127 -3.65 15.48 13.34
CA ASN A 127 -3.91 16.86 13.66
C ASN A 127 -2.82 17.41 14.58
N ALA A 128 -1.90 18.18 14.03
CA ALA A 128 -0.74 18.71 14.76
C ALA A 128 -1.12 19.79 15.78
N SER A 129 -2.18 20.56 15.50
CA SER A 129 -2.67 21.63 16.40
C SER A 129 -3.65 21.11 17.45
N GLN A 130 -4.25 19.94 17.22
CA GLN A 130 -5.22 19.31 18.12
C GLN A 130 -4.89 17.83 18.32
N ILE A 131 -3.86 17.56 19.09
CA ILE A 131 -3.35 16.19 19.35
C ILE A 131 -4.42 15.21 19.88
N ASN A 132 -5.54 15.72 20.35
CA ASN A 132 -6.70 14.94 20.82
C ASN A 132 -7.61 14.41 19.69
N HIS A 133 -7.26 14.66 18.45
CA HIS A 133 -8.05 14.23 17.27
C HIS A 133 -7.31 13.26 16.34
N ASN A 134 -6.16 12.74 16.78
CA ASN A 134 -5.39 11.80 15.97
C ASN A 134 -6.03 10.41 15.91
N GLN A 135 -5.94 9.76 14.75
CA GLN A 135 -6.48 8.43 14.50
C GLN A 135 -5.47 7.57 13.73
N VAL A 136 -5.22 6.38 14.22
CA VAL A 136 -4.31 5.39 13.64
C VAL A 136 -5.06 4.08 13.47
N SER A 137 -4.82 3.35 12.40
CA SER A 137 -5.50 2.09 12.13
C SER A 137 -4.53 0.92 12.08
N TYR A 138 -4.96 -0.20 12.61
CA TYR A 138 -4.23 -1.46 12.68
C TYR A 138 -5.00 -2.53 11.91
N ILE A 139 -4.29 -3.35 11.13
CA ILE A 139 -4.85 -4.44 10.34
C ILE A 139 -3.96 -5.67 10.53
N LYS A 140 -4.55 -6.81 10.87
CA LYS A 140 -3.85 -8.09 11.06
C LYS A 140 -4.23 -9.10 9.99
N PHE A 141 -3.25 -9.88 9.54
CA PHE A 141 -3.44 -11.02 8.64
C PHE A 141 -2.82 -12.28 9.24
N ASP A 142 -3.44 -13.41 8.99
CA ASP A 142 -2.92 -14.74 9.33
C ASP A 142 -2.11 -15.30 8.14
N LEU A 143 -0.83 -15.52 8.34
CA LEU A 143 0.11 -16.08 7.37
C LEU A 143 0.34 -17.59 7.56
N SER A 144 -0.35 -18.25 8.49
CA SER A 144 -0.07 -19.63 8.89
C SER A 144 -0.20 -20.66 7.75
N LYS A 145 -0.90 -20.30 6.68
CA LYS A 145 -1.12 -21.15 5.49
C LYS A 145 -0.34 -20.67 4.26
N VAL A 146 0.58 -19.73 4.45
CA VAL A 146 1.35 -19.15 3.36
C VAL A 146 2.69 -19.84 3.27
N ASP A 147 2.92 -20.53 2.16
CA ASP A 147 4.19 -21.12 1.78
C ASP A 147 4.70 -20.42 0.51
N ASN A 148 6.01 -20.28 0.33
CA ASN A 148 6.64 -19.78 -0.90
C ASN A 148 6.06 -18.47 -1.45
N ILE A 149 6.57 -17.37 -0.97
CA ILE A 149 6.10 -16.03 -1.34
C ILE A 149 6.94 -15.47 -2.48
N ASN A 150 6.37 -15.35 -3.67
CA ASN A 150 6.99 -14.71 -4.83
C ASN A 150 6.64 -13.22 -4.92
N ALA A 151 5.41 -12.88 -4.57
CA ALA A 151 4.93 -11.52 -4.49
C ALA A 151 3.86 -11.39 -3.42
N ALA A 152 3.75 -10.22 -2.78
CA ALA A 152 2.69 -9.92 -1.83
C ALA A 152 2.24 -8.46 -1.99
N LEU A 153 0.92 -8.25 -2.08
CA LEU A 153 0.30 -6.95 -2.29
C LEU A 153 -0.75 -6.70 -1.21
N LEU A 154 -0.53 -5.68 -0.40
CA LEU A 154 -1.54 -5.16 0.52
C LEU A 154 -2.51 -4.27 -0.25
N GLN A 155 -3.81 -4.51 -0.10
CA GLN A 155 -4.87 -3.78 -0.79
C GLN A 155 -5.89 -3.29 0.23
N ILE A 156 -6.14 -1.99 0.24
CA ILE A 156 -7.05 -1.33 1.19
C ILE A 156 -8.01 -0.46 0.39
N TYR A 157 -9.32 -0.66 0.60
CA TYR A 157 -10.34 0.12 -0.07
C TYR A 157 -10.70 1.36 0.74
N GLY A 158 -10.77 2.51 0.08
CA GLY A 158 -11.16 3.74 0.78
C GLY A 158 -11.10 4.99 -0.08
N ASN A 159 -11.28 6.12 0.59
CA ASN A 159 -11.25 7.45 -0.01
C ASN A 159 -10.85 8.52 1.02
N SER A 160 -10.46 9.68 0.54
CA SER A 160 -10.19 10.84 1.40
C SER A 160 -11.50 11.50 1.88
N SER A 161 -11.40 12.25 2.97
CA SER A 161 -12.54 12.96 3.57
C SER A 161 -13.05 14.14 2.74
N ASP A 162 -12.25 14.61 1.79
CA ASP A 162 -12.56 15.75 0.94
C ASP A 162 -12.03 15.58 -0.49
N LYS A 163 -11.89 16.67 -1.25
CA LYS A 163 -11.46 16.65 -2.66
C LYS A 163 -9.95 16.45 -2.87
N TYR A 164 -9.15 16.46 -1.81
CA TYR A 164 -7.70 16.36 -1.91
C TYR A 164 -7.23 14.92 -1.68
N SER A 165 -6.03 14.61 -2.17
CA SER A 165 -5.37 13.35 -1.88
C SER A 165 -4.54 13.46 -0.61
N TYR A 166 -4.57 12.42 0.22
CA TYR A 166 -3.81 12.34 1.45
C TYR A 166 -2.94 11.11 1.48
N ARG A 167 -1.72 11.29 1.93
CA ARG A 167 -0.73 10.24 2.10
C ARG A 167 -0.69 9.77 3.54
N PHE A 168 -0.58 8.47 3.73
CA PHE A 168 -0.25 7.89 5.02
C PHE A 168 0.83 6.82 4.89
N HIS A 169 1.60 6.66 5.95
CA HIS A 169 2.65 5.65 6.05
C HIS A 169 2.05 4.31 6.48
N VAL A 170 2.64 3.25 5.97
CA VAL A 170 2.32 1.87 6.35
C VAL A 170 3.56 1.25 6.99
N TYR A 171 3.38 0.71 8.18
CA TYR A 171 4.40 -0.06 8.89
C TYR A 171 3.94 -1.49 9.08
N ALA A 172 4.86 -2.44 8.98
CA ALA A 172 4.64 -3.81 9.41
C ALA A 172 5.22 -4.00 10.81
N LEU A 173 4.46 -4.59 11.73
CA LEU A 173 4.90 -4.90 13.08
C LEU A 173 5.18 -6.39 13.23
N ASP A 174 6.25 -6.73 13.95
CA ASP A 174 6.52 -8.09 14.41
C ASP A 174 5.62 -8.48 15.59
N ASN A 175 5.15 -7.47 16.36
CA ASN A 175 4.22 -7.72 17.46
C ASN A 175 2.78 -7.76 16.95
N CYS A 176 2.21 -8.96 16.92
CA CYS A 176 0.80 -9.21 16.60
C CYS A 176 -0.05 -9.48 17.85
N ASP A 177 0.47 -9.25 19.05
CA ASP A 177 -0.14 -9.59 20.33
C ASP A 177 -1.16 -8.53 20.79
N TRP A 178 -2.10 -8.20 19.91
CA TRP A 178 -3.21 -7.31 20.22
C TRP A 178 -4.54 -7.93 19.80
N ASN A 179 -5.60 -7.49 20.47
CA ASN A 179 -6.94 -8.01 20.24
C ASN A 179 -7.87 -6.90 19.72
N GLU A 180 -8.61 -7.20 18.68
CA GLU A 180 -9.53 -6.28 18.00
C GLU A 180 -10.54 -5.61 18.93
N VAL A 181 -11.06 -6.34 19.91
CA VAL A 181 -12.12 -5.83 20.80
C VAL A 181 -11.60 -5.11 22.04
N SER A 182 -10.27 -5.05 22.21
CA SER A 182 -9.64 -4.36 23.35
C SER A 182 -8.59 -3.33 22.95
N LEU A 183 -8.15 -3.32 21.69
CA LEU A 183 -7.19 -2.34 21.20
C LEU A 183 -7.75 -0.92 21.33
N ASN A 184 -6.97 -0.03 21.93
CA ASN A 184 -7.30 1.38 22.07
C ASN A 184 -6.03 2.23 22.03
N TRP A 185 -6.16 3.54 22.13
CA TRP A 185 -5.03 4.46 22.06
C TRP A 185 -3.94 4.17 23.10
N ASN A 186 -4.34 3.79 24.32
CA ASN A 186 -3.42 3.65 25.45
C ASN A 186 -2.60 2.35 25.41
N ASN A 187 -3.12 1.29 24.77
CA ASN A 187 -2.46 -0.03 24.73
C ASN A 187 -1.93 -0.42 23.35
N ALA A 188 -2.06 0.44 22.34
CA ALA A 188 -1.62 0.15 20.97
C ALA A 188 -0.10 -0.08 20.89
N PRO A 189 0.35 -1.19 20.27
CA PRO A 189 1.77 -1.50 20.16
C PRO A 189 2.50 -0.53 19.24
N ASN A 190 3.78 -0.28 19.52
CA ASN A 190 4.71 0.54 18.74
C ASN A 190 4.30 2.00 18.49
N LEU A 191 3.24 2.51 19.09
CA LEU A 191 2.82 3.90 18.91
C LEU A 191 3.54 4.84 19.91
N ASP A 192 4.36 5.74 19.38
CA ASP A 192 4.83 6.93 20.12
C ASP A 192 3.74 8.00 20.05
N ARG A 193 3.04 8.18 21.16
CA ARG A 193 1.87 9.06 21.26
C ARG A 193 2.24 10.53 21.31
N GLU A 194 3.47 10.84 21.75
CA GLU A 194 3.96 12.21 21.86
C GLU A 194 4.40 12.74 20.50
N GLN A 195 5.08 11.90 19.73
CA GLN A 195 5.63 12.28 18.42
C GLN A 195 4.75 11.84 17.25
N MET A 196 3.64 11.17 17.52
CA MET A 196 2.72 10.68 16.48
C MET A 196 3.43 9.90 15.37
N ARG A 197 4.24 8.92 15.78
CA ARG A 197 4.99 8.04 14.86
C ARG A 197 5.04 6.61 15.38
N ILE A 198 5.41 5.69 14.51
CA ILE A 198 5.65 4.30 14.89
C ILE A 198 7.11 4.14 15.34
N THR A 199 7.30 3.63 16.56
CA THR A 199 8.64 3.36 17.09
C THR A 199 9.22 2.10 16.47
N GLN A 200 10.48 2.19 15.99
CA GLN A 200 11.21 1.08 15.40
C GLN A 200 12.29 0.53 16.35
N VAL A 201 12.18 0.86 17.63
CA VAL A 201 13.15 0.42 18.65
C VAL A 201 13.17 -1.11 18.71
N GLY A 202 14.37 -1.68 18.64
CA GLY A 202 14.56 -3.14 18.66
C GLY A 202 14.19 -3.86 17.37
N ASN A 203 14.07 -3.14 16.24
CA ASN A 203 13.62 -3.68 14.93
C ASN A 203 12.26 -4.41 14.99
N THR A 204 11.35 -3.92 15.82
CA THR A 204 10.02 -4.51 15.99
C THR A 204 8.96 -3.91 15.07
N ALA A 205 9.32 -2.90 14.29
CA ALA A 205 8.49 -2.30 13.25
C ALA A 205 9.34 -1.96 12.02
N HIS A 206 8.78 -2.19 10.84
CA HIS A 206 9.44 -2.04 9.56
C HIS A 206 8.61 -1.14 8.64
N VAL A 207 9.25 -0.19 7.97
CA VAL A 207 8.57 0.64 6.97
C VAL A 207 8.13 -0.25 5.82
N ALA A 208 6.84 -0.27 5.53
CA ALA A 208 6.27 -0.95 4.36
C ALA A 208 6.24 -0.04 3.14
N GLY A 209 5.93 1.23 3.33
CA GLY A 209 5.82 2.24 2.29
C GLY A 209 4.74 3.26 2.61
N GLU A 210 4.23 3.89 1.57
CA GLU A 210 3.19 4.92 1.65
C GLU A 210 2.02 4.56 0.74
N ILE A 211 0.82 4.95 1.13
CA ILE A 211 -0.39 4.87 0.31
C ILE A 211 -0.97 6.27 0.18
N VAL A 212 -1.33 6.64 -1.05
CA VAL A 212 -2.08 7.87 -1.34
C VAL A 212 -3.52 7.52 -1.61
N VAL A 213 -4.41 8.25 -0.96
CA VAL A 213 -5.85 8.04 -1.04
C VAL A 213 -6.49 9.34 -1.50
N ASP A 214 -7.20 9.31 -2.61
CA ASP A 214 -7.93 10.43 -3.16
C ASP A 214 -9.42 10.39 -2.79
N LYS A 215 -10.21 11.32 -3.33
CA LYS A 215 -11.66 11.40 -3.09
C LYS A 215 -12.46 10.21 -3.66
N ASN A 216 -11.89 9.48 -4.64
CA ASN A 216 -12.59 8.40 -5.32
C ASN A 216 -12.37 7.10 -4.57
N ALA A 217 -13.45 6.50 -4.11
CA ALA A 217 -13.36 5.24 -3.38
C ALA A 217 -12.87 4.10 -4.30
N SER A 218 -11.72 3.54 -3.97
CA SER A 218 -11.08 2.46 -4.74
C SER A 218 -10.15 1.62 -3.86
N TYR A 219 -9.64 0.50 -4.40
CA TYR A 219 -8.55 -0.22 -3.76
C TYR A 219 -7.22 0.47 -4.05
N HIS A 220 -6.56 0.91 -2.99
CA HIS A 220 -5.20 1.38 -2.97
C HIS A 220 -4.27 0.23 -2.65
N GLN A 221 -3.09 0.18 -3.27
CA GLN A 221 -2.23 -0.99 -3.26
C GLN A 221 -0.81 -0.63 -2.83
N LEU A 222 -0.17 -1.55 -2.08
CA LEU A 222 1.21 -1.43 -1.65
C LEU A 222 1.92 -2.77 -1.80
N ASP A 223 3.08 -2.79 -2.46
CA ASP A 223 3.94 -3.96 -2.51
C ASP A 223 4.62 -4.20 -1.14
N VAL A 224 4.31 -5.32 -0.54
CA VAL A 224 4.84 -5.72 0.77
C VAL A 224 5.66 -7.01 0.69
N THR A 225 6.06 -7.44 -0.51
CA THR A 225 6.76 -8.69 -0.76
C THR A 225 7.98 -8.87 0.12
N LYS A 226 8.86 -7.86 0.19
CA LYS A 226 10.09 -7.93 0.98
C LYS A 226 9.82 -8.15 2.47
N LEU A 227 8.74 -7.56 2.98
CA LEU A 227 8.35 -7.69 4.38
C LEU A 227 7.76 -9.07 4.66
N ILE A 228 6.83 -9.52 3.82
CA ILE A 228 6.19 -10.81 4.00
C ILE A 228 7.20 -11.95 3.88
N ARG A 229 8.15 -11.89 2.95
CA ARG A 229 9.25 -12.88 2.84
C ARG A 229 10.14 -12.95 4.07
N LYS A 230 10.36 -11.84 4.76
CA LYS A 230 11.17 -11.77 5.99
C LYS A 230 10.37 -12.12 7.24
N CYS A 231 9.05 -12.05 7.17
CA CYS A 231 8.17 -12.36 8.29
C CYS A 231 8.29 -13.84 8.65
N LYS A 232 8.76 -14.13 9.86
CA LYS A 232 8.85 -15.50 10.41
C LYS A 232 7.66 -15.85 11.30
N GLN A 233 6.79 -14.87 11.52
CA GLN A 233 5.61 -15.01 12.36
C GLN A 233 4.46 -15.62 11.56
N LYS A 234 3.53 -16.26 12.26
CA LYS A 234 2.28 -16.76 11.67
C LYS A 234 1.25 -15.66 11.41
N GLU A 235 1.48 -14.48 11.91
CA GLU A 235 0.64 -13.31 11.73
C GLU A 235 1.50 -12.09 11.39
N ILE A 236 0.91 -11.13 10.71
CA ILE A 236 1.50 -9.81 10.47
C ILE A 236 0.48 -8.72 10.79
N THR A 237 0.95 -7.66 11.42
CA THR A 237 0.16 -6.44 11.65
C THR A 237 0.66 -5.31 10.77
N PHE A 238 -0.22 -4.69 10.00
CA PHE A 238 0.05 -3.42 9.35
C PHE A 238 -0.56 -2.27 10.14
N VAL A 239 0.21 -1.20 10.31
CA VAL A 239 -0.24 0.05 10.95
C VAL A 239 -0.26 1.15 9.91
N LEU A 240 -1.39 1.83 9.83
CA LEU A 240 -1.65 2.95 8.93
C LEU A 240 -1.67 4.23 9.76
N ILE A 241 -0.72 5.13 9.48
CA ILE A 241 -0.52 6.35 10.27
C ILE A 241 -0.16 7.53 9.36
N ARG A 242 -0.71 8.69 9.62
CA ARG A 242 -0.18 9.95 9.07
C ARG A 242 0.80 10.52 10.08
N GLU A 243 2.04 10.65 9.66
CA GLU A 243 3.10 11.22 10.50
C GLU A 243 3.26 12.71 10.20
N LEU A 244 3.67 13.46 11.21
CA LEU A 244 4.09 14.83 11.03
C LEU A 244 5.33 14.89 10.13
N ARG A 245 5.19 15.46 8.94
CA ARG A 245 6.33 15.67 8.04
C ARG A 245 7.25 16.74 8.54
N GLN A 246 6.70 17.79 9.16
CA GLN A 246 7.45 18.93 9.69
C GLN A 246 6.64 19.60 10.80
N LEU A 247 7.30 19.97 11.89
CA LEU A 247 6.68 20.78 12.95
C LEU A 247 6.21 22.10 12.36
N GLY A 248 4.92 22.40 12.51
CA GLY A 248 4.30 23.64 12.02
C GLY A 248 3.67 23.54 10.64
N ASP A 249 3.68 22.39 9.99
CA ASP A 249 2.90 22.17 8.76
C ASP A 249 1.45 21.80 9.12
N ASP A 250 0.59 22.82 9.14
CA ASP A 250 -0.83 22.69 9.46
C ASP A 250 -1.71 22.44 8.22
N SER A 251 -1.13 22.34 7.02
CA SER A 251 -1.89 22.26 5.77
C SER A 251 -2.82 21.05 5.70
N ASP A 252 -2.45 19.96 6.41
CA ASP A 252 -3.15 18.69 6.42
C ASP A 252 -3.92 18.39 7.71
N ASN A 253 -3.98 19.34 8.64
CA ASN A 253 -4.63 19.15 9.93
C ASN A 253 -6.12 18.81 9.81
N GLY A 254 -6.55 17.79 10.56
CA GLY A 254 -7.95 17.38 10.65
C GLY A 254 -8.49 16.74 9.37
N LYS A 255 -7.63 16.33 8.45
CA LYS A 255 -7.99 15.63 7.22
C LYS A 255 -7.84 14.12 7.42
N SER A 256 -8.91 13.41 7.09
CA SER A 256 -9.01 11.97 7.32
C SER A 256 -9.06 11.19 6.01
N CYS A 257 -8.47 9.99 6.02
CA CYS A 257 -8.79 8.93 5.07
C CYS A 257 -9.78 7.97 5.73
N TYR A 258 -10.80 7.56 5.01
CA TYR A 258 -11.79 6.57 5.44
C TYR A 258 -11.57 5.28 4.67
N LEU A 259 -11.27 4.21 5.39
CA LEU A 259 -10.89 2.92 4.83
C LEU A 259 -11.89 1.85 5.29
N ASP A 260 -12.26 0.96 4.40
CA ASP A 260 -13.16 -0.13 4.71
C ASP A 260 -12.48 -1.16 5.63
N THR A 261 -13.26 -1.71 6.57
CA THR A 261 -12.81 -2.73 7.53
C THR A 261 -13.21 -4.14 7.06
N LYS A 262 -12.81 -5.16 7.80
CA LYS A 262 -13.25 -6.53 7.55
C LYS A 262 -14.77 -6.73 7.73
N GLU A 263 -15.46 -5.82 8.43
CA GLU A 263 -16.92 -5.76 8.56
C GLU A 263 -17.62 -5.17 7.34
N SER A 264 -16.85 -4.61 6.39
CA SER A 264 -17.35 -3.99 5.16
C SER A 264 -17.41 -4.96 3.99
N ASN A 265 -17.99 -4.52 2.88
CA ASN A 265 -18.02 -5.30 1.64
C ASN A 265 -16.64 -5.34 0.94
N HIS A 266 -15.84 -4.28 1.07
CA HIS A 266 -14.49 -4.18 0.47
C HIS A 266 -13.43 -4.35 1.55
N LYS A 267 -13.25 -5.60 1.99
CA LYS A 267 -12.33 -5.93 3.08
C LYS A 267 -10.89 -5.61 2.71
N PRO A 268 -10.01 -5.27 3.70
CA PRO A 268 -8.57 -5.30 3.48
C PRO A 268 -8.11 -6.67 3.02
N ILE A 269 -7.26 -6.71 1.99
CA ILE A 269 -6.80 -7.91 1.32
C ILE A 269 -5.28 -7.94 1.30
N LEU A 270 -4.70 -9.11 1.55
CA LEU A 270 -3.32 -9.42 1.26
C LEU A 270 -3.29 -10.52 0.20
N SER A 271 -2.92 -10.14 -1.03
CA SER A 271 -2.77 -11.09 -2.14
C SER A 271 -1.32 -11.58 -2.21
N ILE A 272 -1.12 -12.90 -2.27
CA ILE A 272 0.20 -13.55 -2.25
C ILE A 272 0.30 -14.50 -3.44
N TRP A 273 1.44 -14.46 -4.16
CA TRP A 273 1.77 -15.30 -5.30
C TRP A 273 2.99 -16.14 -5.05
#